data_b0f05a98945a4c25d616aca77cd5adc3
#
_entry.id   b0f05a98945a4c25d616aca77cd5adc3
#
_cell.length_a   1.000
_cell.length_b   1.000
_cell.length_c   1.000
_cell.angle_alpha   90.00
_cell.angle_beta   90.00
_cell.angle_gamma   90.00
#
_symmetry.space_group_name_H-M   'P 1'
#
loop_
_entity.id
_entity.type
_entity.pdbx_description
1 polymer ?
#
loop_
_entity_poly.entity_id
_entity_poly.type
_entity_poly.pdbx_seq_one_letter_code
_entity_poly.pdbx_strand_id
1 'polypeptide(L)'
;MSHALMQWLHAPVATVALALLLSTPLRAHAAVEDPFFTALDRYSADDFGGCARLLGELLQRGSRFPDGGELLLVECTAAAGDRSQAMDYVNQLLPSGRLSFDDLLHKDLPGLNALRADPAWPDMRRRVEAAERQRLAQLDAPLRRELLERAARDQAAQHVAIDAGGGDAFKGVAPVAQANADWLKTVIADKGWPTYSMVGRDGAKAAWLIVQHADHDPAFQAEILPLVEEAARAGEADLPDLALLTDRVLLAQGKPQRYGSQFTTAGDGTMALRPTEDMDGLDVRRQAMGLQPLAQYKATLSEAYRKPVR
;
A
#
# COMPACT_ATOMS: atom_id res chain seq x y z
N MET A 1 -2.60 -12.86 12.52
CA MET A 1 -3.39 -11.62 12.64
C MET A 1 -2.57 -10.52 11.99
N SER A 2 -2.76 -10.32 10.70
CA SER A 2 -2.00 -9.29 9.96
C SER A 2 -2.95 -8.14 9.62
N HIS A 3 -3.01 -7.12 10.49
CA HIS A 3 -3.78 -5.88 10.28
C HIS A 3 -3.07 -4.91 9.32
N ALA A 4 -1.84 -5.21 8.91
CA ALA A 4 -1.01 -4.25 8.17
C ALA A 4 -1.42 -4.07 6.69
N LEU A 5 -2.00 -5.08 6.05
CA LEU A 5 -2.49 -4.95 4.66
C LEU A 5 -3.86 -4.26 4.57
N MET A 6 -4.64 -4.32 5.66
CA MET A 6 -5.98 -3.72 5.69
C MET A 6 -6.00 -2.19 5.75
N GLN A 7 -4.92 -1.54 6.18
CA GLN A 7 -4.91 -0.08 6.38
C GLN A 7 -4.79 0.72 5.07
N TRP A 8 -4.50 0.08 3.94
CA TRP A 8 -4.44 0.74 2.63
C TRP A 8 -5.61 0.39 1.71
N LEU A 9 -6.39 -0.65 2.04
CA LEU A 9 -7.50 -1.14 1.22
C LEU A 9 -8.85 -1.22 1.98
N HIS A 10 -8.91 -0.90 3.27
CA HIS A 10 -10.17 -0.98 4.03
C HIS A 10 -10.55 0.38 4.60
N ALA A 11 -11.34 1.09 3.78
CA ALA A 11 -12.44 1.86 4.33
C ALA A 11 -13.68 0.94 4.29
N PRO A 12 -14.48 0.83 5.35
CA PRO A 12 -15.72 0.04 5.30
C PRO A 12 -16.66 0.67 4.28
N VAL A 13 -17.19 -0.14 3.35
CA VAL A 13 -18.19 0.28 2.39
C VAL A 13 -19.49 0.57 3.14
N ALA A 14 -19.73 1.83 3.44
CA ALA A 14 -21.04 2.31 3.86
C ALA A 14 -21.86 2.59 2.61
N THR A 15 -22.98 1.91 2.47
CA THR A 15 -24.01 2.11 1.44
C THR A 15 -24.53 3.55 1.49
N VAL A 16 -24.18 4.40 0.53
CA VAL A 16 -24.75 5.74 0.41
C VAL A 16 -25.70 5.78 -0.78
N ALA A 17 -26.95 6.08 -0.47
CA ALA A 17 -28.04 6.27 -1.42
C ALA A 17 -27.79 7.47 -2.33
N LEU A 18 -28.11 7.27 -3.61
CA LEU A 18 -28.04 8.19 -4.73
C LEU A 18 -29.02 9.35 -4.55
N ALA A 19 -28.53 10.59 -4.51
CA ALA A 19 -29.33 11.81 -4.74
C ALA A 19 -28.82 12.51 -6.00
N LEU A 20 -29.63 12.47 -7.06
CA LEU A 20 -29.43 13.21 -8.30
C LEU A 20 -29.63 14.70 -8.07
N LEU A 21 -28.60 15.51 -8.32
CA LEU A 21 -28.77 16.94 -8.63
C LEU A 21 -28.01 17.26 -9.92
N LEU A 22 -28.80 17.67 -10.91
CA LEU A 22 -28.37 18.18 -12.20
C LEU A 22 -27.65 19.51 -12.02
N SER A 23 -26.38 19.58 -12.39
CA SER A 23 -25.69 20.83 -12.65
C SER A 23 -24.69 20.68 -13.80
N THR A 24 -24.73 21.67 -14.70
CA THR A 24 -24.05 21.92 -15.96
C THR A 24 -22.57 21.43 -16.05
N PRO A 25 -22.13 20.99 -17.27
CA PRO A 25 -20.80 20.39 -17.41
C PRO A 25 -19.70 21.48 -17.42
N LEU A 26 -19.00 21.62 -16.30
CA LEU A 26 -17.60 22.03 -16.37
C LEU A 26 -16.87 20.95 -17.19
N ARG A 27 -16.06 21.36 -18.17
CA ARG A 27 -15.16 20.45 -18.88
C ARG A 27 -14.23 19.77 -17.86
N ALA A 28 -14.67 18.64 -17.32
CA ALA A 28 -13.79 17.74 -16.62
C ALA A 28 -12.77 17.24 -17.65
N HIS A 29 -11.50 17.52 -17.45
CA HIS A 29 -10.44 16.70 -18.03
C HIS A 29 -10.81 15.27 -17.64
N ALA A 30 -10.98 14.39 -18.63
CA ALA A 30 -11.27 13.00 -18.37
C ALA A 30 -10.15 12.49 -17.45
N ALA A 31 -10.49 12.18 -16.21
CA ALA A 31 -9.57 11.50 -15.31
C ALA A 31 -9.12 10.25 -16.06
N VAL A 32 -7.82 10.05 -16.17
CA VAL A 32 -7.28 8.81 -16.75
C VAL A 32 -7.76 7.71 -15.81
N GLU A 33 -8.76 6.94 -16.25
CA GLU A 33 -9.25 5.79 -15.49
C GLU A 33 -8.11 4.78 -15.42
N ASP A 34 -7.53 4.61 -14.24
CA ASP A 34 -6.53 3.57 -14.02
C ASP A 34 -7.25 2.22 -13.97
N PRO A 35 -6.93 1.29 -14.89
CA PRO A 35 -7.60 -0.01 -14.96
C PRO A 35 -7.52 -0.82 -13.66
N PHE A 36 -6.46 -0.63 -12.85
CA PHE A 36 -6.33 -1.30 -11.56
C PHE A 36 -7.36 -0.77 -10.55
N PHE A 37 -7.50 0.57 -10.44
CA PHE A 37 -8.50 1.15 -9.55
C PHE A 37 -9.93 0.92 -10.06
N THR A 38 -10.12 0.89 -11.39
CA THR A 38 -11.39 0.45 -11.98
C THR A 38 -11.72 -1.00 -11.59
N ALA A 39 -10.72 -1.89 -11.51
CA ALA A 39 -10.94 -3.27 -11.05
C ALA A 39 -11.31 -3.33 -9.56
N LEU A 40 -10.72 -2.47 -8.71
CA LEU A 40 -11.10 -2.32 -7.30
C LEU A 40 -12.56 -1.83 -7.14
N ASP A 41 -12.97 -0.85 -7.95
CA ASP A 41 -14.35 -0.36 -7.93
C ASP A 41 -15.34 -1.47 -8.33
N ARG A 42 -14.98 -2.30 -9.33
CA ARG A 42 -15.78 -3.48 -9.72
C ARG A 42 -15.86 -4.52 -8.61
N TYR A 43 -14.73 -4.79 -7.94
CA TYR A 43 -14.70 -5.69 -6.79
C TYR A 43 -15.64 -5.20 -5.69
N SER A 44 -15.60 -3.90 -5.38
CA SER A 44 -16.46 -3.26 -4.37
C SER A 44 -17.95 -3.29 -4.74
N ALA A 45 -18.25 -3.42 -6.02
CA ALA A 45 -19.62 -3.57 -6.57
C ALA A 45 -20.02 -5.04 -6.79
N ASP A 46 -19.27 -6.00 -6.24
CA ASP A 46 -19.44 -7.45 -6.43
C ASP A 46 -19.37 -7.92 -7.90
N ASP A 47 -18.87 -7.07 -8.82
CA ASP A 47 -18.56 -7.46 -10.20
C ASP A 47 -17.20 -8.16 -10.28
N PHE A 48 -17.13 -9.35 -9.67
CA PHE A 48 -15.91 -10.15 -9.61
C PHE A 48 -15.41 -10.56 -11.01
N GLY A 49 -16.32 -10.83 -11.94
CA GLY A 49 -15.96 -11.17 -13.32
C GLY A 49 -15.31 -10.00 -14.06
N GLY A 50 -15.85 -8.79 -13.91
CA GLY A 50 -15.27 -7.57 -14.44
C GLY A 50 -13.91 -7.24 -13.84
N CYS A 51 -13.78 -7.40 -12.52
CA CYS A 51 -12.52 -7.26 -11.79
C CYS A 51 -11.46 -8.24 -12.33
N ALA A 52 -11.75 -9.54 -12.35
CA ALA A 52 -10.85 -10.60 -12.82
C ALA A 52 -10.36 -10.36 -14.25
N ARG A 53 -11.26 -9.95 -15.16
CA ARG A 53 -10.90 -9.66 -16.55
C ARG A 53 -9.91 -8.50 -16.64
N LEU A 54 -10.18 -7.37 -15.99
CA LEU A 54 -9.30 -6.19 -16.04
C LEU A 54 -7.92 -6.51 -15.48
N LEU A 55 -7.83 -7.17 -14.34
CA LEU A 55 -6.55 -7.54 -13.73
C LEU A 55 -5.82 -8.59 -14.56
N GLY A 56 -6.53 -9.56 -15.15
CA GLY A 56 -5.96 -10.54 -16.06
C GLY A 56 -5.33 -9.90 -17.30
N GLU A 57 -6.01 -8.92 -17.91
CA GLU A 57 -5.49 -8.14 -19.03
C GLU A 57 -4.23 -7.34 -18.64
N LEU A 58 -4.22 -6.73 -17.46
CA LEU A 58 -3.04 -6.02 -16.94
C LEU A 58 -1.87 -6.96 -16.74
N LEU A 59 -2.09 -8.14 -16.15
CA LEU A 59 -1.05 -9.16 -15.98
C LEU A 59 -0.48 -9.60 -17.33
N GLN A 60 -1.33 -9.87 -18.35
CA GLN A 60 -0.89 -10.27 -19.70
C GLN A 60 -0.05 -9.20 -20.40
N ARG A 61 -0.30 -7.92 -20.11
CA ARG A 61 0.48 -6.79 -20.63
C ARG A 61 1.80 -6.59 -19.87
N GLY A 62 2.08 -7.39 -18.85
CA GLY A 62 3.24 -7.24 -17.98
C GLY A 62 3.17 -6.03 -17.05
N SER A 63 1.97 -5.49 -16.83
CA SER A 63 1.78 -4.38 -15.89
C SER A 63 2.13 -4.81 -14.47
N ARG A 64 2.80 -3.93 -13.74
CA ARG A 64 3.09 -4.14 -12.32
C ARG A 64 1.88 -3.68 -11.51
N PHE A 65 1.35 -4.55 -10.66
CA PHE A 65 0.28 -4.18 -9.74
C PHE A 65 0.83 -3.41 -8.53
N PRO A 66 0.03 -2.51 -7.92
CA PRO A 66 0.25 -2.08 -6.56
C PRO A 66 0.25 -3.25 -5.58
N ASP A 67 0.77 -3.04 -4.36
CA ASP A 67 0.84 -4.10 -3.35
C ASP A 67 -0.54 -4.71 -3.06
N GLY A 68 -0.60 -6.04 -3.03
CA GLY A 68 -1.86 -6.80 -2.89
C GLY A 68 -2.64 -7.01 -4.19
N GLY A 69 -2.23 -6.41 -5.32
CA GLY A 69 -2.95 -6.54 -6.59
C GLY A 69 -2.94 -7.95 -7.17
N GLU A 70 -1.86 -8.70 -6.95
CA GLU A 70 -1.77 -10.11 -7.33
C GLU A 70 -2.77 -10.97 -6.54
N LEU A 71 -2.94 -10.69 -5.25
CA LEU A 71 -3.93 -11.37 -4.43
C LEU A 71 -5.35 -11.01 -4.87
N LEU A 72 -5.60 -9.75 -5.23
CA LEU A 72 -6.89 -9.29 -5.74
C LEU A 72 -7.26 -10.01 -7.04
N LEU A 73 -6.30 -10.25 -7.95
CA LEU A 73 -6.54 -11.03 -9.17
C LEU A 73 -6.99 -12.46 -8.83
N VAL A 74 -6.31 -13.13 -7.91
CA VAL A 74 -6.69 -14.47 -7.46
C VAL A 74 -8.07 -14.46 -6.82
N GLU A 75 -8.32 -13.51 -5.93
CA GLU A 75 -9.59 -13.31 -5.24
C GLU A 75 -10.75 -13.11 -6.23
N CYS A 76 -10.64 -12.12 -7.13
CA CYS A 76 -11.68 -11.81 -8.12
C CYS A 76 -11.97 -13.02 -9.02
N THR A 77 -10.93 -13.74 -9.48
CA THR A 77 -11.07 -14.88 -10.37
C THR A 77 -11.79 -16.04 -9.67
N ALA A 78 -11.42 -16.34 -8.43
CA ALA A 78 -12.06 -17.39 -7.65
C ALA A 78 -13.51 -17.00 -7.26
N ALA A 79 -13.75 -15.74 -6.88
CA ALA A 79 -15.09 -15.23 -6.56
C ALA A 79 -16.02 -15.22 -7.79
N ALA A 80 -15.48 -15.01 -8.99
CA ALA A 80 -16.22 -15.15 -10.25
C ALA A 80 -16.55 -16.63 -10.60
N GLY A 81 -16.07 -17.60 -9.81
CA GLY A 81 -16.34 -19.03 -9.97
C GLY A 81 -15.27 -19.82 -10.73
N ASP A 82 -14.26 -19.15 -11.29
CA ASP A 82 -13.15 -19.83 -12.01
C ASP A 82 -11.98 -20.17 -11.08
N ARG A 83 -12.21 -21.18 -10.21
CA ARG A 83 -11.20 -21.64 -9.26
C ARG A 83 -9.99 -22.27 -9.94
N SER A 84 -10.17 -22.89 -11.12
CA SER A 84 -9.07 -23.47 -11.88
C SER A 84 -8.10 -22.38 -12.33
N GLN A 85 -8.61 -21.33 -12.97
CA GLN A 85 -7.80 -20.20 -13.42
C GLN A 85 -7.16 -19.44 -12.24
N ALA A 86 -7.88 -19.34 -11.10
CA ALA A 86 -7.32 -18.74 -9.90
C ALA A 86 -6.12 -19.54 -9.38
N MET A 87 -6.16 -20.87 -9.39
CA MET A 87 -5.03 -21.73 -9.04
C MET A 87 -3.86 -21.59 -10.05
N ASP A 88 -4.17 -21.43 -11.32
CA ASP A 88 -3.14 -21.17 -12.34
C ASP A 88 -2.43 -19.84 -12.08
N TYR A 89 -3.17 -18.80 -11.71
CA TYR A 89 -2.57 -17.52 -11.29
C TYR A 89 -1.72 -17.68 -10.01
N VAL A 90 -2.17 -18.43 -9.02
CA VAL A 90 -1.34 -18.73 -7.85
C VAL A 90 -0.02 -19.36 -8.29
N ASN A 91 -0.03 -20.41 -9.12
CA ASN A 91 1.17 -21.06 -9.62
C ASN A 91 2.10 -20.12 -10.39
N GLN A 92 1.53 -19.27 -11.25
CA GLN A 92 2.28 -18.29 -12.05
C GLN A 92 2.95 -17.23 -11.15
N LEU A 93 2.28 -16.80 -10.08
CA LEU A 93 2.70 -15.70 -9.23
C LEU A 93 3.59 -16.14 -8.05
N LEU A 94 3.58 -17.43 -7.68
CA LEU A 94 4.42 -17.96 -6.60
C LEU A 94 5.90 -17.57 -6.70
N PRO A 95 6.57 -17.68 -7.87
CA PRO A 95 8.00 -17.37 -7.96
C PRO A 95 8.31 -15.88 -7.78
N SER A 96 7.33 -14.99 -7.99
CA SER A 96 7.56 -13.55 -7.93
C SER A 96 7.76 -13.01 -6.50
N GLY A 97 7.34 -13.77 -5.47
CA GLY A 97 7.29 -13.33 -4.09
C GLY A 97 6.31 -12.17 -3.82
N ARG A 98 5.48 -11.80 -4.81
CA ARG A 98 4.53 -10.68 -4.73
C ARG A 98 3.17 -11.09 -4.18
N LEU A 99 2.87 -12.38 -4.20
CA LEU A 99 1.65 -12.92 -3.61
C LEU A 99 1.85 -13.07 -2.09
N SER A 100 0.98 -12.44 -1.30
CA SER A 100 0.98 -12.62 0.15
C SER A 100 0.52 -14.03 0.50
N PHE A 101 1.43 -14.87 0.98
CA PHE A 101 1.12 -16.25 1.35
C PHE A 101 0.22 -16.33 2.57
N ASP A 102 0.44 -15.48 3.57
CA ASP A 102 -0.39 -15.43 4.76
C ASP A 102 -1.84 -15.06 4.41
N ASP A 103 -2.01 -14.02 3.58
CA ASP A 103 -3.33 -13.61 3.11
C ASP A 103 -4.00 -14.72 2.26
N LEU A 104 -3.25 -15.35 1.35
CA LEU A 104 -3.77 -16.43 0.51
C LEU A 104 -4.27 -17.61 1.36
N LEU A 105 -3.57 -17.90 2.46
CA LEU A 105 -3.91 -19.04 3.33
C LEU A 105 -5.00 -18.70 4.36
N HIS A 106 -5.11 -17.45 4.81
CA HIS A 106 -5.87 -17.12 6.02
C HIS A 106 -6.88 -15.96 5.88
N LYS A 107 -6.74 -15.10 4.86
CA LYS A 107 -7.62 -13.94 4.71
C LYS A 107 -9.04 -14.36 4.39
N ASP A 108 -10.00 -13.84 5.15
CA ASP A 108 -11.42 -14.12 4.96
C ASP A 108 -12.01 -13.26 3.85
N LEU A 109 -11.98 -13.79 2.61
CA LEU A 109 -12.53 -13.19 1.40
C LEU A 109 -13.29 -14.26 0.60
N PRO A 110 -14.40 -13.90 -0.09
CA PRO A 110 -15.27 -14.84 -0.77
C PRO A 110 -14.56 -15.77 -1.75
N GLY A 111 -13.73 -15.24 -2.63
CA GLY A 111 -13.00 -16.02 -3.64
C GLY A 111 -11.90 -16.88 -3.02
N LEU A 112 -11.12 -16.35 -2.06
CA LEU A 112 -10.12 -17.14 -1.36
C LEU A 112 -10.75 -18.26 -0.53
N ASN A 113 -11.93 -18.02 0.07
CA ASN A 113 -12.69 -19.07 0.77
C ASN A 113 -13.15 -20.16 -0.20
N ALA A 114 -13.67 -19.76 -1.37
CA ALA A 114 -14.09 -20.71 -2.41
C ALA A 114 -12.89 -21.49 -2.96
N LEU A 115 -11.74 -20.84 -3.13
CA LEU A 115 -10.50 -21.48 -3.58
C LEU A 115 -10.01 -22.51 -2.56
N ARG A 116 -10.01 -22.17 -1.27
CA ARG A 116 -9.62 -23.06 -0.18
C ARG A 116 -10.56 -24.27 0.01
N ALA A 117 -11.81 -24.14 -0.40
CA ALA A 117 -12.80 -25.24 -0.39
C ALA A 117 -12.69 -26.17 -1.61
N ASP A 118 -11.86 -25.85 -2.59
CA ASP A 118 -11.69 -26.67 -3.79
C ASP A 118 -10.94 -27.98 -3.46
N PRO A 119 -11.36 -29.15 -4.01
CA PRO A 119 -10.67 -30.43 -3.80
C PRO A 119 -9.17 -30.44 -4.17
N ALA A 120 -8.73 -29.59 -5.09
CA ALA A 120 -7.32 -29.48 -5.49
C ALA A 120 -6.50 -28.57 -4.54
N TRP A 121 -7.15 -27.84 -3.64
CA TRP A 121 -6.50 -26.91 -2.72
C TRP A 121 -5.44 -27.53 -1.81
N PRO A 122 -5.60 -28.74 -1.23
CA PRO A 122 -4.57 -29.32 -0.38
C PRO A 122 -3.21 -29.48 -1.08
N ASP A 123 -3.20 -29.78 -2.37
CA ASP A 123 -1.97 -29.87 -3.17
C ASP A 123 -1.38 -28.49 -3.47
N MET A 124 -2.22 -27.54 -3.79
CA MET A 124 -1.82 -26.14 -3.97
C MET A 124 -1.21 -25.59 -2.68
N ARG A 125 -1.87 -25.77 -1.55
CA ARG A 125 -1.40 -25.33 -0.24
C ARG A 125 0.00 -25.87 0.06
N ARG A 126 0.26 -27.15 -0.17
CA ARG A 126 1.62 -27.72 0.04
C ARG A 126 2.67 -27.02 -0.80
N ARG A 127 2.35 -26.69 -2.06
CA ARG A 127 3.26 -25.95 -2.95
C ARG A 127 3.51 -24.52 -2.46
N VAL A 128 2.45 -23.82 -2.07
CA VAL A 128 2.51 -22.47 -1.49
C VAL A 128 3.40 -22.45 -0.24
N GLU A 129 3.15 -23.36 0.70
CA GLU A 129 3.93 -23.46 1.94
C GLU A 129 5.40 -23.86 1.68
N ALA A 130 5.66 -24.69 0.68
CA ALA A 130 7.03 -25.05 0.29
C ALA A 130 7.78 -23.85 -0.34
N ALA A 131 7.14 -23.14 -1.24
CA ALA A 131 7.71 -21.93 -1.86
C ALA A 131 8.01 -20.85 -0.82
N GLU A 132 7.11 -20.64 0.14
CA GLU A 132 7.33 -19.65 1.22
C GLU A 132 8.47 -20.07 2.13
N ARG A 133 8.56 -21.34 2.55
CA ARG A 133 9.70 -21.82 3.33
C ARG A 133 11.03 -21.61 2.61
N GLN A 134 11.07 -21.91 1.30
CA GLN A 134 12.26 -21.72 0.49
C GLN A 134 12.64 -20.22 0.41
N ARG A 135 11.67 -19.34 0.19
CA ARG A 135 11.87 -17.89 0.15
C ARG A 135 12.39 -17.36 1.50
N LEU A 136 11.72 -17.72 2.59
CA LEU A 136 12.09 -17.27 3.93
C LEU A 136 13.50 -17.74 4.35
N ALA A 137 13.92 -18.90 3.90
CA ALA A 137 15.27 -19.43 4.19
C ALA A 137 16.40 -18.61 3.54
N GLN A 138 16.09 -17.76 2.55
CA GLN A 138 17.05 -16.90 1.85
C GLN A 138 17.15 -15.50 2.45
N LEU A 139 16.22 -15.13 3.34
CA LEU A 139 16.18 -13.79 3.94
C LEU A 139 17.08 -13.69 5.19
N ASP A 140 17.49 -12.46 5.51
CA ASP A 140 18.05 -12.12 6.82
C ASP A 140 16.92 -12.14 7.87
N ALA A 141 16.62 -13.36 8.35
CA ALA A 141 15.50 -13.59 9.27
C ALA A 141 15.61 -12.82 10.59
N PRO A 142 16.80 -12.65 11.21
CA PRO A 142 16.96 -11.79 12.39
C PRO A 142 16.61 -10.34 12.10
N LEU A 143 17.13 -9.77 11.02
CA LEU A 143 16.85 -8.38 10.64
C LEU A 143 15.36 -8.17 10.30
N ARG A 144 14.78 -9.08 9.50
CA ARG A 144 13.36 -9.03 9.18
C ARG A 144 12.49 -9.01 10.43
N ARG A 145 12.76 -9.90 11.40
CA ARG A 145 12.01 -9.96 12.66
C ARG A 145 12.08 -8.64 13.41
N GLU A 146 13.29 -8.09 13.60
CA GLU A 146 13.47 -6.82 14.31
C GLU A 146 12.76 -5.67 13.63
N LEU A 147 12.80 -5.60 12.29
CA LEU A 147 12.05 -4.61 11.50
C LEU A 147 10.55 -4.70 11.76
N LEU A 148 9.98 -5.91 11.69
CA LEU A 148 8.55 -6.13 11.90
C LEU A 148 8.11 -5.79 13.33
N GLU A 149 8.91 -6.15 14.34
CA GLU A 149 8.63 -5.83 15.74
C GLU A 149 8.67 -4.32 16.01
N ARG A 150 9.65 -3.60 15.42
CA ARG A 150 9.75 -2.14 15.52
C ARG A 150 8.61 -1.43 14.82
N ALA A 151 8.27 -1.82 13.60
CA ALA A 151 7.14 -1.27 12.87
C ALA A 151 5.81 -1.53 13.61
N ALA A 152 5.63 -2.72 14.20
CA ALA A 152 4.42 -3.02 14.97
C ALA A 152 4.27 -2.11 16.20
N ARG A 153 5.38 -1.86 16.94
CA ARG A 153 5.37 -0.92 18.09
C ARG A 153 5.09 0.51 17.66
N ASP A 154 5.71 0.94 16.55
CA ASP A 154 5.49 2.26 15.98
C ASP A 154 4.02 2.45 15.56
N GLN A 155 3.47 1.51 14.81
CA GLN A 155 2.07 1.56 14.37
C GLN A 155 1.09 1.55 15.55
N ALA A 156 1.37 0.77 16.60
CA ALA A 156 0.54 0.78 17.82
C ALA A 156 0.54 2.15 18.49
N ALA A 157 1.71 2.80 18.60
CA ALA A 157 1.83 4.14 19.14
C ALA A 157 1.09 5.19 18.28
N GLN A 158 1.20 5.10 16.95
CA GLN A 158 0.47 5.96 16.01
C GLN A 158 -1.06 5.82 16.17
N HIS A 159 -1.57 4.58 16.27
CA HIS A 159 -3.00 4.34 16.45
C HIS A 159 -3.52 4.95 17.75
N VAL A 160 -2.80 4.76 18.85
CA VAL A 160 -3.17 5.37 20.14
C VAL A 160 -3.24 6.90 20.02
N ALA A 161 -2.29 7.52 19.32
CA ALA A 161 -2.28 8.97 19.11
C ALA A 161 -3.45 9.44 18.23
N ILE A 162 -3.80 8.69 17.17
CA ILE A 162 -4.93 8.99 16.28
C ILE A 162 -6.26 8.86 17.04
N ASP A 163 -6.45 7.79 17.81
CA ASP A 163 -7.66 7.54 18.60
C ASP A 163 -7.86 8.59 19.70
N ALA A 164 -6.75 9.14 20.21
CA ALA A 164 -6.76 10.26 21.16
C ALA A 164 -7.02 11.64 20.50
N GLY A 165 -7.33 11.68 19.19
CA GLY A 165 -7.66 12.90 18.44
C GLY A 165 -6.46 13.57 17.77
N GLY A 166 -5.28 12.97 17.80
CA GLY A 166 -4.06 13.52 17.18
C GLY A 166 -3.45 14.69 17.95
N GLY A 167 -2.77 15.61 17.25
CA GLY A 167 -2.19 16.80 17.86
C GLY A 167 -1.14 16.46 18.93
N ASP A 168 -1.36 16.91 20.17
CA ASP A 168 -0.42 16.68 21.28
C ASP A 168 -0.20 15.19 21.63
N ALA A 169 -1.14 14.32 21.29
CA ALA A 169 -1.00 12.89 21.53
C ALA A 169 0.18 12.28 20.74
N PHE A 170 0.54 12.86 19.59
CA PHE A 170 1.73 12.45 18.81
C PHE A 170 3.06 12.72 19.53
N LYS A 171 3.09 13.54 20.58
CA LYS A 171 4.30 13.71 21.39
C LYS A 171 4.74 12.40 22.05
N GLY A 172 3.81 11.49 22.34
CA GLY A 172 4.10 10.15 22.87
C GLY A 172 4.73 9.20 21.84
N VAL A 173 4.55 9.47 20.55
CA VAL A 173 5.12 8.67 19.46
C VAL A 173 6.59 9.00 19.20
N ALA A 174 6.99 10.26 19.43
CA ALA A 174 8.32 10.75 19.09
C ALA A 174 9.49 9.91 19.65
N PRO A 175 9.47 9.42 20.91
CA PRO A 175 10.57 8.58 21.42
C PRO A 175 10.70 7.24 20.68
N VAL A 176 9.58 6.63 20.27
CA VAL A 176 9.58 5.38 19.51
C VAL A 176 10.13 5.62 18.10
N ALA A 177 9.67 6.67 17.43
CA ALA A 177 10.15 7.05 16.11
C ALA A 177 11.66 7.37 16.10
N GLN A 178 12.14 8.12 17.12
CA GLN A 178 13.57 8.44 17.27
C GLN A 178 14.39 7.17 17.44
N ALA A 179 14.03 6.30 18.39
CA ALA A 179 14.77 5.06 18.66
C ALA A 179 14.78 4.12 17.43
N ASN A 180 13.69 4.09 16.66
CA ASN A 180 13.61 3.32 15.44
C ASN A 180 14.51 3.90 14.33
N ALA A 181 14.50 5.22 14.13
CA ALA A 181 15.34 5.90 13.15
C ALA A 181 16.83 5.71 13.47
N ASP A 182 17.24 5.91 14.72
CA ASP A 182 18.63 5.74 15.14
C ASP A 182 19.12 4.31 14.93
N TRP A 183 18.30 3.32 15.28
CA TRP A 183 18.62 1.92 15.00
C TRP A 183 18.71 1.64 13.49
N LEU A 184 17.75 2.12 12.68
CA LEU A 184 17.76 1.86 11.24
C LEU A 184 18.98 2.48 10.55
N LYS A 185 19.46 3.64 11.00
CA LYS A 185 20.72 4.23 10.54
C LYS A 185 21.90 3.26 10.72
N THR A 186 21.96 2.58 11.85
CA THR A 186 23.03 1.58 12.08
C THR A 186 22.93 0.39 11.16
N VAL A 187 21.70 -0.07 10.88
CA VAL A 187 21.44 -1.16 9.93
C VAL A 187 21.87 -0.76 8.52
N ILE A 188 21.48 0.44 8.08
CA ILE A 188 21.78 0.93 6.72
C ILE A 188 23.30 1.13 6.55
N ALA A 189 23.99 1.63 7.56
CA ALA A 189 25.46 1.78 7.53
C ALA A 189 26.20 0.43 7.42
N ASP A 190 25.65 -0.64 8.02
CA ASP A 190 26.25 -1.99 8.01
C ASP A 190 25.85 -2.81 6.77
N LYS A 191 24.57 -2.78 6.38
CA LYS A 191 23.97 -3.70 5.41
C LYS A 191 23.37 -3.05 4.16
N GLY A 192 23.29 -1.72 4.12
CA GLY A 192 22.54 -0.99 3.10
C GLY A 192 21.04 -0.95 3.37
N TRP A 193 20.27 -0.45 2.40
CA TRP A 193 18.81 -0.38 2.48
C TRP A 193 18.18 -1.78 2.53
N PRO A 194 17.27 -2.07 3.48
CA PRO A 194 16.58 -3.36 3.55
C PRO A 194 15.64 -3.58 2.35
N THR A 195 16.08 -4.39 1.39
CA THR A 195 15.36 -4.69 0.15
C THR A 195 14.46 -5.92 0.28
N TYR A 196 13.60 -6.17 -0.72
CA TYR A 196 12.75 -7.36 -0.76
C TYR A 196 13.55 -8.65 -0.74
N SER A 197 14.65 -8.71 -1.47
CA SER A 197 15.54 -9.88 -1.48
C SER A 197 16.26 -10.08 -0.17
N MET A 198 16.50 -9.01 0.61
CA MET A 198 17.18 -9.09 1.91
C MET A 198 16.24 -9.50 3.04
N VAL A 199 15.07 -8.86 3.16
CA VAL A 199 14.20 -8.99 4.34
C VAL A 199 12.73 -9.35 4.01
N GLY A 200 12.42 -9.62 2.74
CA GLY A 200 11.06 -9.81 2.27
C GLY A 200 10.29 -8.48 2.12
N ARG A 201 9.15 -8.54 1.44
CA ARG A 201 8.33 -7.33 1.21
C ARG A 201 7.85 -6.70 2.51
N ASP A 202 7.41 -7.50 3.45
CA ASP A 202 6.94 -7.06 4.76
C ASP A 202 8.05 -6.41 5.60
N GLY A 203 9.27 -6.97 5.58
CA GLY A 203 10.43 -6.38 6.25
C GLY A 203 10.86 -5.06 5.61
N ALA A 204 10.89 -4.99 4.27
CA ALA A 204 11.21 -3.76 3.54
C ALA A 204 10.14 -2.66 3.78
N LYS A 205 8.85 -3.04 3.81
CA LYS A 205 7.77 -2.13 4.18
C LYS A 205 7.91 -1.62 5.61
N ALA A 206 8.32 -2.48 6.54
CA ALA A 206 8.60 -2.08 7.92
C ALA A 206 9.76 -1.08 8.00
N ALA A 207 10.85 -1.29 7.24
CA ALA A 207 11.95 -0.33 7.16
C ALA A 207 11.49 1.02 6.60
N TRP A 208 10.70 1.00 5.53
CA TRP A 208 10.13 2.22 4.95
C TRP A 208 9.22 2.97 5.94
N LEU A 209 8.36 2.26 6.69
CA LEU A 209 7.51 2.88 7.72
C LEU A 209 8.32 3.61 8.78
N ILE A 210 9.45 3.05 9.22
CA ILE A 210 10.34 3.71 10.17
C ILE A 210 10.87 5.04 9.60
N VAL A 211 11.31 5.05 8.33
CA VAL A 211 11.74 6.29 7.66
C VAL A 211 10.59 7.28 7.49
N GLN A 212 9.42 6.78 7.06
CA GLN A 212 8.23 7.59 6.86
C GLN A 212 7.79 8.33 8.13
N HIS A 213 7.95 7.72 9.30
CA HIS A 213 7.58 8.29 10.59
C HIS A 213 8.71 9.07 11.30
N ALA A 214 9.88 9.17 10.67
CA ALA A 214 11.01 9.95 11.18
C ALA A 214 10.87 11.46 10.86
N ASP A 215 9.69 12.07 11.08
CA ASP A 215 9.41 13.49 10.81
C ASP A 215 10.28 14.45 11.66
N HIS A 216 10.84 13.95 12.76
CA HIS A 216 11.79 14.66 13.62
C HIS A 216 13.18 14.78 12.98
N ASP A 217 13.48 13.98 11.94
CA ASP A 217 14.78 13.95 11.25
C ASP A 217 14.62 14.02 9.71
N PRO A 218 14.25 15.17 9.15
CA PRO A 218 14.10 15.34 7.71
C PRO A 218 15.41 15.12 6.93
N ALA A 219 16.57 15.30 7.57
CA ALA A 219 17.85 15.04 6.95
C ALA A 219 18.03 13.54 6.68
N PHE A 220 17.66 12.69 7.63
CA PHE A 220 17.66 11.25 7.45
C PHE A 220 16.70 10.80 6.34
N GLN A 221 15.47 11.36 6.30
CA GLN A 221 14.54 11.07 5.19
C GLN A 221 15.13 11.44 3.83
N ALA A 222 15.80 12.59 3.72
CA ALA A 222 16.44 13.04 2.49
C ALA A 222 17.65 12.17 2.10
N GLU A 223 18.42 11.67 3.06
CA GLU A 223 19.55 10.75 2.84
C GLU A 223 19.07 9.40 2.31
N ILE A 224 17.93 8.88 2.83
CA ILE A 224 17.41 7.58 2.46
C ILE A 224 16.66 7.59 1.13
N LEU A 225 16.06 8.70 0.73
CA LEU A 225 15.27 8.80 -0.51
C LEU A 225 15.99 8.22 -1.74
N PRO A 226 17.27 8.54 -2.05
CA PRO A 226 17.95 7.97 -3.21
C PRO A 226 18.16 6.45 -3.10
N LEU A 227 18.29 5.88 -1.89
CA LEU A 227 18.42 4.44 -1.70
C LEU A 227 17.09 3.73 -1.98
N VAL A 228 15.98 4.30 -1.52
CA VAL A 228 14.63 3.79 -1.84
C VAL A 228 14.35 3.91 -3.34
N GLU A 229 14.77 5.00 -3.99
CA GLU A 229 14.62 5.20 -5.43
C GLU A 229 15.41 4.14 -6.23
N GLU A 230 16.64 3.85 -5.84
CA GLU A 230 17.44 2.80 -6.46
C GLU A 230 16.79 1.42 -6.28
N ALA A 231 16.36 1.09 -5.05
CA ALA A 231 15.64 -0.14 -4.76
C ALA A 231 14.34 -0.26 -5.58
N ALA A 232 13.54 0.80 -5.66
CA ALA A 232 12.31 0.81 -6.46
C ALA A 232 12.58 0.61 -7.96
N ARG A 233 13.66 1.23 -8.49
CA ARG A 233 14.10 1.05 -9.87
C ARG A 233 14.54 -0.39 -10.15
N ALA A 234 15.16 -1.04 -9.18
CA ALA A 234 15.54 -2.46 -9.23
C ALA A 234 14.34 -3.42 -8.99
N GLY A 235 13.17 -2.91 -8.62
CA GLY A 235 12.01 -3.74 -8.26
C GLY A 235 12.03 -4.31 -6.83
N GLU A 236 12.89 -3.76 -5.98
CA GLU A 236 13.19 -4.16 -4.61
C GLU A 236 12.54 -3.25 -3.55
N ALA A 237 11.72 -2.27 -3.99
CA ALA A 237 10.85 -1.44 -3.16
C ALA A 237 9.60 -1.03 -3.93
N ASP A 238 8.56 -0.57 -3.25
CA ASP A 238 7.31 -0.16 -3.89
C ASP A 238 7.37 1.29 -4.39
N LEU A 239 6.82 1.52 -5.58
CA LEU A 239 6.71 2.86 -6.17
C LEU A 239 5.81 3.80 -5.34
N PRO A 240 4.63 3.36 -4.83
CA PRO A 240 3.84 4.17 -3.91
C PRO A 240 4.64 4.68 -2.71
N ASP A 241 5.44 3.82 -2.09
CA ASP A 241 6.27 4.15 -0.94
C ASP A 241 7.32 5.22 -1.28
N LEU A 242 7.96 5.08 -2.44
CA LEU A 242 8.88 6.08 -2.97
C LEU A 242 8.18 7.44 -3.18
N ALA A 243 6.96 7.43 -3.74
CA ALA A 243 6.22 8.66 -3.99
C ALA A 243 5.86 9.39 -2.69
N LEU A 244 5.41 8.66 -1.66
CA LEU A 244 5.07 9.24 -0.36
C LEU A 244 6.31 9.84 0.33
N LEU A 245 7.44 9.14 0.30
CA LEU A 245 8.69 9.65 0.88
C LEU A 245 9.21 10.87 0.10
N THR A 246 9.11 10.85 -1.22
CA THR A 246 9.49 11.98 -2.08
C THR A 246 8.74 13.27 -1.67
N ASP A 247 7.43 13.16 -1.49
CA ASP A 247 6.61 14.32 -1.11
C ASP A 247 7.00 14.89 0.26
N ARG A 248 7.28 14.00 1.25
CA ARG A 248 7.76 14.44 2.56
C ARG A 248 9.07 15.21 2.47
N VAL A 249 10.04 14.66 1.75
CA VAL A 249 11.36 15.26 1.57
C VAL A 249 11.25 16.60 0.87
N LEU A 250 10.45 16.70 -0.20
CA LEU A 250 10.23 17.97 -0.91
C LEU A 250 9.64 19.04 0.01
N LEU A 251 8.61 18.68 0.76
CA LEU A 251 7.96 19.62 1.69
C LEU A 251 8.88 20.04 2.84
N ALA A 252 9.71 19.14 3.35
CA ALA A 252 10.73 19.48 4.37
C ALA A 252 11.79 20.45 3.83
N GLN A 253 12.06 20.41 2.49
CA GLN A 253 12.93 21.34 1.80
C GLN A 253 12.23 22.66 1.40
N GLY A 254 10.98 22.88 1.80
CA GLY A 254 10.18 24.05 1.42
C GLY A 254 9.71 24.06 -0.03
N LYS A 255 9.77 22.92 -0.73
CA LYS A 255 9.32 22.74 -2.11
C LYS A 255 7.90 22.20 -2.18
N PRO A 256 7.15 22.48 -3.25
CA PRO A 256 5.88 21.80 -3.50
C PRO A 256 6.09 20.28 -3.61
N GLN A 257 5.17 19.50 -3.08
CA GLN A 257 5.14 18.05 -3.28
C GLN A 257 4.80 17.70 -4.73
N ARG A 258 5.17 16.48 -5.15
CA ARG A 258 5.03 16.05 -6.54
C ARG A 258 3.78 15.19 -6.78
N TYR A 259 3.39 14.40 -5.79
CA TYR A 259 2.35 13.37 -5.93
C TYR A 259 1.10 13.69 -5.11
N GLY A 260 1.05 14.79 -4.36
CA GLY A 260 -0.11 15.19 -3.59
C GLY A 260 -0.49 14.20 -2.49
N SER A 261 0.51 13.60 -1.82
CA SER A 261 0.28 12.60 -0.79
C SER A 261 0.16 13.19 0.62
N GLN A 262 0.59 14.44 0.82
CA GLN A 262 0.68 15.07 2.14
C GLN A 262 -0.38 16.14 2.33
N PHE A 263 -1.03 16.09 3.49
CA PHE A 263 -2.09 17.00 3.90
C PHE A 263 -1.73 17.67 5.24
N THR A 264 -2.39 18.77 5.56
CA THR A 264 -2.29 19.44 6.85
C THR A 264 -3.68 19.67 7.42
N THR A 265 -3.83 19.65 8.75
CA THR A 265 -5.10 20.04 9.38
C THR A 265 -5.20 21.57 9.38
N ALA A 266 -6.23 22.11 8.75
CA ALA A 266 -6.56 23.54 8.77
C ALA A 266 -7.20 23.93 10.11
N GLY A 267 -7.25 25.26 10.38
CA GLY A 267 -7.81 25.77 11.64
C GLY A 267 -9.30 25.48 11.85
N ASP A 268 -10.03 25.12 10.77
CA ASP A 268 -11.43 24.69 10.82
C ASP A 268 -11.59 23.16 11.05
N GLY A 269 -10.50 22.45 11.28
CA GLY A 269 -10.49 21.00 11.49
C GLY A 269 -10.51 20.16 10.21
N THR A 270 -10.59 20.79 9.02
CA THR A 270 -10.52 20.08 7.75
C THR A 270 -9.06 19.72 7.40
N MET A 271 -8.87 18.68 6.58
CA MET A 271 -7.57 18.38 5.99
C MET A 271 -7.43 19.09 4.65
N ALA A 272 -6.37 19.84 4.47
CA ALA A 272 -6.07 20.56 3.24
C ALA A 272 -4.82 19.99 2.57
N LEU A 273 -4.89 19.84 1.23
CA LEU A 273 -3.73 19.43 0.44
C LEU A 273 -2.60 20.47 0.60
N ARG A 274 -1.39 20.00 0.87
CA ARG A 274 -0.22 20.87 0.93
C ARG A 274 0.19 21.35 -0.47
N PRO A 275 1.00 22.42 -0.61
CA PRO A 275 1.43 22.92 -1.91
C PRO A 275 1.92 21.78 -2.81
N THR A 276 1.34 21.67 -4.01
CA THR A 276 1.59 20.60 -4.96
C THR A 276 1.96 21.19 -6.32
N GLU A 277 2.98 20.65 -6.99
CA GLU A 277 3.38 21.08 -8.32
C GLU A 277 2.38 20.59 -9.37
N ASP A 278 2.18 21.37 -10.43
CA ASP A 278 1.44 20.96 -11.64
C ASP A 278 0.20 20.08 -11.35
N MET A 279 -0.87 20.71 -10.88
CA MET A 279 -2.11 20.02 -10.54
C MET A 279 -2.77 19.32 -11.72
N ASP A 280 -2.60 19.85 -12.95
CA ASP A 280 -3.23 19.27 -14.15
C ASP A 280 -2.61 17.92 -14.53
N GLY A 281 -1.31 17.74 -14.31
CA GLY A 281 -0.60 16.48 -14.55
C GLY A 281 -0.57 15.53 -13.34
N LEU A 282 -1.18 15.90 -12.21
CA LEU A 282 -1.01 15.19 -10.95
C LEU A 282 -1.46 13.71 -11.03
N ASP A 283 -2.65 13.43 -11.53
CA ASP A 283 -3.17 12.07 -11.55
C ASP A 283 -2.40 11.17 -12.52
N VAL A 284 -1.83 11.71 -13.60
CA VAL A 284 -0.90 10.98 -14.48
C VAL A 284 0.37 10.57 -13.71
N ARG A 285 0.94 11.51 -12.92
CA ARG A 285 2.11 11.18 -12.09
C ARG A 285 1.79 10.17 -10.99
N ARG A 286 0.60 10.30 -10.37
CA ARG A 286 0.12 9.36 -9.36
C ARG A 286 -0.03 7.95 -9.93
N GLN A 287 -0.67 7.83 -11.09
CA GLN A 287 -0.82 6.55 -11.80
C GLN A 287 0.53 5.90 -12.11
N ALA A 288 1.51 6.68 -12.60
CA ALA A 288 2.85 6.16 -12.87
C ALA A 288 3.55 5.57 -11.63
N MET A 289 3.14 6.00 -10.44
CA MET A 289 3.63 5.49 -9.16
C MET A 289 2.69 4.46 -8.52
N GLY A 290 1.65 3.99 -9.20
CA GLY A 290 0.66 3.07 -8.64
C GLY A 290 -0.19 3.67 -7.52
N LEU A 291 -0.31 5.00 -7.47
CA LEU A 291 -1.16 5.71 -6.53
C LEU A 291 -2.56 5.93 -7.13
N GLN A 292 -3.59 5.77 -6.30
CA GLN A 292 -4.98 6.08 -6.69
C GLN A 292 -5.13 7.56 -7.08
N PRO A 293 -6.08 7.92 -7.97
CA PRO A 293 -6.38 9.30 -8.30
C PRO A 293 -6.60 10.17 -7.05
N LEU A 294 -6.23 11.46 -7.11
CA LEU A 294 -6.28 12.36 -5.95
C LEU A 294 -7.68 12.40 -5.30
N ALA A 295 -8.73 12.40 -6.12
CA ALA A 295 -10.10 12.45 -5.62
C ALA A 295 -10.45 11.22 -4.76
N GLN A 296 -10.06 10.02 -5.19
CA GLN A 296 -10.23 8.78 -4.42
C GLN A 296 -9.36 8.79 -3.15
N TYR A 297 -8.12 9.28 -3.25
CA TYR A 297 -7.23 9.39 -2.09
C TYR A 297 -7.80 10.33 -1.02
N LYS A 298 -8.38 11.48 -1.42
CA LYS A 298 -9.08 12.38 -0.49
C LYS A 298 -10.27 11.69 0.19
N ALA A 299 -11.05 10.89 -0.53
CA ALA A 299 -12.15 10.12 0.06
C ALA A 299 -11.63 9.11 1.09
N THR A 300 -10.57 8.35 0.76
CA THR A 300 -9.92 7.41 1.68
C THR A 300 -9.43 8.11 2.95
N LEU A 301 -8.76 9.27 2.82
CA LEU A 301 -8.30 10.05 3.97
C LEU A 301 -9.46 10.58 4.82
N SER A 302 -10.54 11.05 4.16
CA SER A 302 -11.72 11.56 4.87
C SER A 302 -12.35 10.49 5.75
N GLU A 303 -12.42 9.26 5.25
CA GLU A 303 -12.93 8.12 5.99
C GLU A 303 -11.98 7.70 7.13
N ALA A 304 -10.69 7.53 6.82
CA ALA A 304 -9.69 7.07 7.77
C ALA A 304 -9.54 8.02 8.97
N TYR A 305 -9.52 9.33 8.72
CA TYR A 305 -9.36 10.35 9.77
C TYR A 305 -10.67 10.92 10.30
N ARG A 306 -11.82 10.52 9.72
CA ARG A 306 -13.15 11.06 10.06
C ARG A 306 -13.21 12.58 10.00
N LYS A 307 -12.52 13.16 8.99
CA LYS A 307 -12.41 14.61 8.78
C LYS A 307 -12.67 14.94 7.31
N PRO A 308 -13.35 16.07 7.01
CA PRO A 308 -13.47 16.53 5.63
C PRO A 308 -12.07 16.82 5.04
N VAL A 309 -11.85 16.43 3.76
CA VAL A 309 -10.60 16.65 3.02
C VAL A 309 -10.89 17.55 1.82
N ARG A 310 -10.13 18.65 1.69
CA ARG A 310 -10.27 19.64 0.59
C ARG A 310 -9.14 19.53 -0.42
#